data_4951f384f59fdb57deb855187c78177e
#
_entry.id   4951f384f59fdb57deb855187c78177e
#
_cell.length_a   1.000
_cell.length_b   1.000
_cell.length_c   1.000
_cell.angle_alpha   90.00
_cell.angle_beta   90.00
_cell.angle_gamma   90.00
#
_symmetry.space_group_name_H-M   'P 1'
#
loop_
_entity.id
_entity.type
_entity.pdbx_description
1 polymer ?
#
loop_
_entity_poly.entity_id
_entity_poly.type
_entity_poly.pdbx_seq_one_letter_code
_entity_poly.pdbx_strand_id
1 'polypeptide(L)'
;MSSQSIRLQQIIARGFASVAAGMGSLLVTAALVWGADPVGPAAEGFKTIPPNKTLSTDTKKRLEIEGLVRRIINGAPLTGNETIFDGYYASYLFPQWTQTTEEDLKALPKERDKFIKNSMELAGAKNPTAHSRLLDLSHTKLAEVAQDPAFHPAVRYNAILTVGLLNEAEPNRGTGIKQMPEPYIKALVTLLEELKKPGNNEAVRVGALLGVTRHLEWDNSKPVGSGKRIPPAMRNDAIAELTSIVNAKVPPAGRSMEGQTWLRRRALEALGQAYALKVEPDFAKLLSSIIGDDAEPISLRCTAADVMAHVEYPAAALPPISPMAKELGYLALFACN
;
A
#
# COMPACT_ATOMS: atom_id res chain seq x y z
N MET A 1 -16.99 1.45 -38.58
CA MET A 1 -17.04 1.48 -37.11
C MET A 1 -18.49 1.47 -36.69
N SER A 2 -18.97 0.39 -36.06
CA SER A 2 -20.39 0.19 -35.79
C SER A 2 -20.85 0.95 -34.56
N SER A 3 -22.12 1.39 -34.59
CA SER A 3 -22.77 2.16 -33.51
C SER A 3 -22.81 1.45 -32.14
N GLN A 4 -22.50 0.16 -32.09
CA GLN A 4 -22.39 -0.61 -30.85
C GLN A 4 -21.10 -0.31 -30.06
N SER A 5 -19.98 0.02 -30.74
CA SER A 5 -18.71 0.37 -30.09
C SER A 5 -18.79 1.69 -29.29
N ILE A 6 -19.60 2.64 -29.77
CA ILE A 6 -19.76 3.96 -29.12
C ILE A 6 -20.63 3.86 -27.85
N ARG A 7 -21.60 2.96 -27.82
CA ARG A 7 -22.46 2.77 -26.63
C ARG A 7 -21.71 2.07 -25.48
N LEU A 8 -20.81 1.14 -25.79
CA LEU A 8 -19.99 0.46 -24.77
C LEU A 8 -19.01 1.44 -24.08
N GLN A 9 -18.40 2.32 -24.85
CA GLN A 9 -17.49 3.35 -24.31
C GLN A 9 -18.21 4.38 -23.43
N GLN A 10 -19.46 4.73 -23.71
CA GLN A 10 -20.25 5.64 -22.89
C GLN A 10 -20.76 5.03 -21.58
N ILE A 11 -20.98 3.73 -21.54
CA ILE A 11 -21.34 2.99 -20.31
C ILE A 11 -20.10 2.88 -19.38
N ILE A 12 -18.94 2.62 -19.97
CA ILE A 12 -17.67 2.55 -19.24
C ILE A 12 -17.30 3.92 -18.65
N ALA A 13 -17.47 5.02 -19.40
CA ALA A 13 -17.14 6.37 -18.93
C ALA A 13 -18.03 6.86 -17.77
N ARG A 14 -19.27 6.35 -17.63
CA ARG A 14 -20.16 6.70 -16.52
C ARG A 14 -19.91 5.88 -15.25
N GLY A 15 -19.34 4.68 -15.35
CA GLY A 15 -18.93 3.86 -14.21
C GLY A 15 -17.71 4.43 -13.46
N PHE A 16 -16.79 5.06 -14.16
CA PHE A 16 -15.54 5.58 -13.58
C PHE A 16 -15.71 6.82 -12.67
N ALA A 17 -16.78 7.60 -12.82
CA ALA A 17 -17.02 8.78 -12.00
C ALA A 17 -17.49 8.45 -10.56
N SER A 18 -18.03 7.25 -10.32
CA SER A 18 -18.56 6.87 -9.00
C SER A 18 -17.54 6.16 -8.11
N VAL A 19 -16.50 5.55 -8.68
CA VAL A 19 -15.49 4.79 -7.92
C VAL A 19 -14.39 5.70 -7.35
N ALA A 20 -14.06 6.80 -8.03
CA ALA A 20 -13.03 7.74 -7.56
C ALA A 20 -13.46 8.57 -6.32
N ALA A 21 -14.77 8.72 -6.06
CA ALA A 21 -15.29 9.42 -4.88
C ALA A 21 -15.37 8.52 -3.63
N GLY A 22 -15.35 7.19 -3.79
CA GLY A 22 -15.49 6.22 -2.69
C GLY A 22 -14.19 5.87 -1.98
N MET A 23 -13.03 6.04 -2.61
CA MET A 23 -11.75 5.63 -2.03
C MET A 23 -11.18 6.57 -0.95
N GLY A 24 -11.65 7.82 -0.90
CA GLY A 24 -11.20 8.79 0.12
C GLY A 24 -11.80 8.59 1.52
N SER A 25 -12.94 7.91 1.64
CA SER A 25 -13.66 7.77 2.92
C SER A 25 -13.53 6.38 3.57
N LEU A 26 -13.06 5.36 2.85
CA LEU A 26 -12.98 3.99 3.38
C LEU A 26 -11.72 3.70 4.22
N LEU A 27 -10.73 4.60 4.20
CA LEU A 27 -9.51 4.44 5.03
C LEU A 27 -9.72 4.74 6.52
N VAL A 28 -10.82 5.39 6.90
CA VAL A 28 -11.10 5.74 8.30
C VAL A 28 -11.99 4.70 9.00
N THR A 29 -12.81 3.96 8.26
CA THR A 29 -13.75 3.00 8.86
C THR A 29 -13.21 1.57 9.01
N ALA A 30 -12.13 1.20 8.33
CA ALA A 30 -11.53 -0.14 8.48
C ALA A 30 -10.88 -0.38 9.87
N ALA A 31 -10.56 0.68 10.60
CA ALA A 31 -10.03 0.57 11.96
C ALA A 31 -11.11 0.24 13.02
N LEU A 32 -12.39 0.37 12.69
CA LEU A 32 -13.50 0.23 13.64
C LEU A 32 -14.26 -1.10 13.54
N VAL A 33 -13.99 -1.95 12.54
CA VAL A 33 -14.69 -3.24 12.34
C VAL A 33 -13.83 -4.44 12.76
N TRP A 34 -12.54 -4.23 12.95
CA TRP A 34 -11.72 -5.23 13.59
C TRP A 34 -11.96 -5.11 15.10
N GLY A 35 -12.53 -6.14 15.71
CA GLY A 35 -12.51 -6.33 17.15
C GLY A 35 -11.06 -6.43 17.65
N ALA A 36 -10.32 -5.34 17.50
CA ALA A 36 -9.15 -5.10 18.30
C ALA A 36 -9.72 -4.94 19.70
N ASP A 37 -9.42 -5.86 20.59
CA ASP A 37 -9.48 -5.60 22.00
C ASP A 37 -8.93 -4.17 22.21
N PRO A 38 -9.59 -3.36 23.04
CA PRO A 38 -9.12 -2.01 23.32
C PRO A 38 -7.64 -2.13 23.61
N VAL A 39 -6.83 -1.33 22.91
CA VAL A 39 -5.36 -1.32 23.07
C VAL A 39 -5.12 -1.33 24.57
N GLY A 40 -4.75 -2.50 25.11
CA GLY A 40 -4.54 -2.69 26.53
C GLY A 40 -3.55 -1.63 27.04
N PRO A 41 -3.51 -1.38 28.35
CA PRO A 41 -2.59 -0.40 28.94
C PRO A 41 -1.21 -0.60 28.35
N ALA A 42 -0.50 0.49 28.07
CA ALA A 42 0.82 0.50 27.44
C ALA A 42 1.63 -0.71 27.90
N ALA A 43 1.78 -1.70 27.02
CA ALA A 43 2.40 -2.95 27.41
C ALA A 43 3.85 -2.61 27.80
N GLU A 44 4.13 -2.71 29.09
CA GLU A 44 5.49 -2.60 29.63
C GLU A 44 6.35 -3.60 28.85
N GLY A 45 7.29 -3.12 28.03
CA GLY A 45 8.25 -3.97 27.39
C GLY A 45 8.49 -3.77 25.88
N PHE A 46 7.76 -2.95 25.16
CA PHE A 46 8.12 -2.67 23.76
C PHE A 46 9.34 -1.77 23.64
N LYS A 47 10.18 -2.06 22.64
CA LYS A 47 11.34 -1.23 22.30
C LYS A 47 10.88 0.14 21.83
N THR A 48 11.57 1.19 22.34
CA THR A 48 11.47 2.55 21.86
C THR A 48 12.86 3.07 21.56
N ILE A 49 12.97 4.03 20.65
CA ILE A 49 14.20 4.76 20.38
C ILE A 49 14.05 6.15 21.03
N PRO A 50 14.89 6.51 22.01
CA PRO A 50 14.78 7.82 22.63
C PRO A 50 15.08 8.92 21.59
N PRO A 51 14.18 9.92 21.42
CA PRO A 51 14.45 11.05 20.56
C PRO A 51 15.65 11.87 21.09
N ASN A 52 16.34 12.55 20.17
CA ASN A 52 17.46 13.41 20.51
C ASN A 52 17.11 14.35 21.68
N LYS A 53 17.83 14.22 22.80
CA LYS A 53 17.53 14.91 24.05
C LYS A 53 17.54 16.44 23.88
N THR A 54 18.52 17.00 23.17
CA THR A 54 18.60 18.45 22.95
C THR A 54 17.37 18.97 22.21
N LEU A 55 16.93 18.28 21.14
CA LEU A 55 15.75 18.68 20.37
C LEU A 55 14.45 18.47 21.14
N SER A 56 14.43 17.54 22.10
CA SER A 56 13.25 17.28 22.93
C SER A 56 13.10 18.30 24.07
N THR A 57 14.21 18.84 24.61
CA THR A 57 14.18 19.71 25.80
C THR A 57 14.43 21.19 25.49
N ASP A 58 15.19 21.50 24.43
CA ASP A 58 15.48 22.89 24.02
C ASP A 58 14.59 23.30 22.84
N THR A 59 13.47 23.94 23.14
CA THR A 59 12.51 24.41 22.14
C THR A 59 13.13 25.40 21.15
N LYS A 60 14.06 26.28 21.60
CA LYS A 60 14.71 27.25 20.72
C LYS A 60 15.57 26.53 19.68
N LYS A 61 16.41 25.60 20.16
CA LYS A 61 17.30 24.80 19.28
C LYS A 61 16.48 23.93 18.30
N ARG A 62 15.40 23.35 18.77
CA ARG A 62 14.47 22.59 17.92
C ARG A 62 13.91 23.45 16.80
N LEU A 63 13.34 24.61 17.11
CA LEU A 63 12.74 25.51 16.11
C LEU A 63 13.78 26.02 15.10
N GLU A 64 15.02 26.26 15.54
CA GLU A 64 16.15 26.62 14.67
C GLU A 64 16.42 25.51 13.63
N ILE A 65 16.52 24.26 14.09
CA ILE A 65 16.79 23.10 13.23
C ILE A 65 15.59 22.79 12.31
N GLU A 66 14.38 22.81 12.83
CA GLU A 66 13.16 22.66 12.01
C GLU A 66 13.08 23.75 10.93
N GLY A 67 13.44 24.99 11.27
CA GLY A 67 13.52 26.09 10.33
C GLY A 67 14.56 25.87 9.23
N LEU A 68 15.74 25.32 9.60
CA LEU A 68 16.79 24.97 8.62
C LEU A 68 16.31 23.82 7.70
N VAL A 69 15.81 22.73 8.27
CA VAL A 69 15.30 21.58 7.51
C VAL A 69 14.18 22.03 6.54
N ARG A 70 13.26 22.88 7.01
CA ARG A 70 12.21 23.43 6.15
C ARG A 70 12.76 24.28 5.00
N ARG A 71 13.79 25.09 5.22
CA ARG A 71 14.44 25.84 4.13
C ARG A 71 15.09 24.91 3.12
N ILE A 72 15.79 23.86 3.57
CA ILE A 72 16.40 22.86 2.68
C ILE A 72 15.32 22.19 1.82
N ILE A 73 14.22 21.71 2.42
CA ILE A 73 13.11 21.12 1.69
C ILE A 73 12.54 22.09 0.64
N ASN A 74 12.51 23.39 0.93
CA ASN A 74 12.02 24.44 0.04
C ASN A 74 13.06 24.94 -0.99
N GLY A 75 14.19 24.27 -1.15
CA GLY A 75 15.17 24.55 -2.20
C GLY A 75 16.48 25.17 -1.74
N ALA A 76 16.70 25.41 -0.43
CA ALA A 76 18.02 25.81 0.05
C ALA A 76 19.03 24.66 -0.12
N PRO A 77 20.31 24.95 -0.31
CA PRO A 77 21.33 23.91 -0.46
C PRO A 77 21.38 22.94 0.73
N LEU A 78 21.40 21.65 0.43
CA LEU A 78 21.64 20.60 1.41
C LEU A 78 23.11 20.54 1.79
N THR A 79 24.01 20.83 0.84
CA THR A 79 25.47 20.77 1.01
C THR A 79 25.95 21.56 2.24
N GLY A 80 26.70 20.89 3.10
CA GLY A 80 27.18 21.44 4.37
C GLY A 80 26.18 21.35 5.53
N ASN A 81 24.95 20.87 5.28
CA ASN A 81 23.91 20.71 6.29
C ASN A 81 23.41 19.24 6.41
N GLU A 82 24.06 18.31 5.73
CA GLU A 82 23.63 16.90 5.63
C GLU A 82 23.48 16.25 7.02
N THR A 83 24.47 16.47 7.90
CA THR A 83 24.46 15.90 9.25
C THR A 83 23.28 16.40 10.08
N ILE A 84 22.95 17.70 9.96
CA ILE A 84 21.80 18.29 10.69
C ILE A 84 20.50 17.78 10.11
N PHE A 85 20.40 17.73 8.78
CA PHE A 85 19.24 17.24 8.07
C PHE A 85 18.92 15.77 8.42
N ASP A 86 19.91 14.90 8.30
CA ASP A 86 19.79 13.48 8.65
C ASP A 86 19.49 13.30 10.15
N GLY A 87 20.21 14.03 11.00
CA GLY A 87 20.03 13.99 12.44
C GLY A 87 18.62 14.39 12.89
N TYR A 88 18.00 15.36 12.20
CA TYR A 88 16.63 15.72 12.47
C TYR A 88 15.66 14.55 12.23
N TYR A 89 15.76 13.88 11.09
CA TYR A 89 14.88 12.75 10.80
C TYR A 89 15.24 11.50 11.57
N ALA A 90 16.50 11.05 11.49
CA ALA A 90 16.92 9.77 12.04
C ALA A 90 17.03 9.76 13.57
N SER A 91 17.36 10.90 14.20
CA SER A 91 17.61 10.96 15.64
C SER A 91 16.52 11.71 16.42
N TYR A 92 15.56 12.36 15.73
CA TYR A 92 14.49 13.09 16.40
C TYR A 92 13.12 12.69 15.88
N LEU A 93 12.79 12.91 14.60
CA LEU A 93 11.43 12.68 14.09
C LEU A 93 11.03 11.19 14.11
N PHE A 94 11.80 10.30 13.49
CA PHE A 94 11.46 8.88 13.45
C PHE A 94 11.51 8.20 14.83
N PRO A 95 12.45 8.52 15.74
CA PRO A 95 12.38 8.07 17.12
C PRO A 95 11.10 8.47 17.86
N GLN A 96 10.52 9.65 17.61
CA GLN A 96 9.21 10.02 18.18
C GLN A 96 8.10 9.06 17.76
N TRP A 97 8.16 8.51 16.54
CA TRP A 97 7.17 7.54 16.06
C TRP A 97 7.32 6.16 16.71
N THR A 98 8.38 5.92 17.48
CA THR A 98 8.56 4.67 18.22
C THR A 98 8.04 4.73 19.64
N GLN A 99 7.54 5.88 20.10
CA GLN A 99 6.96 6.02 21.42
C GLN A 99 5.62 5.29 21.50
N THR A 100 5.25 4.82 22.71
CA THR A 100 4.15 3.86 22.87
C THR A 100 3.07 4.32 23.82
N THR A 101 3.05 5.61 24.20
CA THR A 101 1.90 6.14 24.91
C THR A 101 0.67 6.12 24.01
N GLU A 102 -0.52 6.06 24.59
CA GLU A 102 -1.78 6.04 23.83
C GLU A 102 -1.89 7.26 22.90
N GLU A 103 -1.44 8.43 23.36
CA GLU A 103 -1.42 9.67 22.59
C GLU A 103 -0.47 9.56 21.39
N ASP A 104 0.75 9.04 21.61
CA ASP A 104 1.74 8.85 20.55
C ASP A 104 1.19 7.90 19.47
N LEU A 105 0.65 6.75 19.87
CA LEU A 105 0.10 5.77 18.95
C LEU A 105 -1.08 6.33 18.13
N LYS A 106 -1.96 7.10 18.75
CA LYS A 106 -3.07 7.79 18.05
C LYS A 106 -2.60 8.87 17.08
N ALA A 107 -1.44 9.49 17.34
CA ALA A 107 -0.86 10.53 16.49
C ALA A 107 -0.20 9.97 15.22
N LEU A 108 0.25 8.71 15.19
CA LEU A 108 1.03 8.12 14.10
C LEU A 108 0.45 8.36 12.70
N PRO A 109 -0.85 8.15 12.42
CA PRO A 109 -1.39 8.38 11.08
C PRO A 109 -1.24 9.84 10.62
N LYS A 110 -1.49 10.78 11.53
CA LYS A 110 -1.38 12.21 11.27
C LYS A 110 0.07 12.63 11.02
N GLU A 111 0.99 12.11 11.81
CA GLU A 111 2.41 12.42 11.66
C GLU A 111 2.99 11.82 10.37
N ARG A 112 2.58 10.61 9.98
CA ARG A 112 2.89 10.04 8.67
C ARG A 112 2.40 10.92 7.53
N ASP A 113 1.13 11.35 7.57
CA ASP A 113 0.54 12.21 6.54
C ASP A 113 1.27 13.56 6.43
N LYS A 114 1.65 14.16 7.55
CA LYS A 114 2.47 15.38 7.57
C LYS A 114 3.83 15.14 6.94
N PHE A 115 4.49 14.04 7.29
CA PHE A 115 5.80 13.69 6.75
C PHE A 115 5.74 13.52 5.22
N ILE A 116 4.79 12.76 4.71
CA ILE A 116 4.63 12.57 3.27
C ILE A 116 4.37 13.90 2.57
N LYS A 117 3.40 14.70 3.04
CA LYS A 117 3.01 15.95 2.37
C LYS A 117 4.03 17.07 2.51
N ASN A 118 4.56 17.27 3.72
CA ASN A 118 5.35 18.46 4.05
C ASN A 118 6.86 18.21 3.97
N SER A 119 7.29 16.95 3.88
CA SER A 119 8.70 16.62 3.70
C SER A 119 8.96 15.96 2.36
N MET A 120 8.36 14.80 2.07
CA MET A 120 8.63 14.05 0.84
C MET A 120 8.14 14.77 -0.41
N GLU A 121 6.83 15.02 -0.54
CA GLU A 121 6.24 15.66 -1.72
C GLU A 121 6.82 17.07 -1.96
N LEU A 122 7.02 17.83 -0.89
CA LEU A 122 7.56 19.19 -1.01
C LEU A 122 9.04 19.19 -1.43
N ALA A 123 9.86 18.28 -0.86
CA ALA A 123 11.24 18.10 -1.28
C ALA A 123 11.33 17.63 -2.74
N GLY A 124 10.50 16.67 -3.14
CA GLY A 124 10.43 16.21 -4.53
C GLY A 124 10.12 17.33 -5.52
N ALA A 125 9.25 18.27 -5.13
CA ALA A 125 8.89 19.41 -5.96
C ALA A 125 9.94 20.55 -5.96
N LYS A 126 10.72 20.73 -4.89
CA LYS A 126 11.55 21.92 -4.66
C LYS A 126 13.05 21.64 -4.58
N ASN A 127 13.45 20.48 -4.10
CA ASN A 127 14.86 20.12 -3.86
C ASN A 127 15.10 18.62 -4.10
N PRO A 128 15.30 18.17 -5.35
CA PRO A 128 15.50 16.76 -5.68
C PRO A 128 16.67 16.10 -4.91
N THR A 129 17.72 16.84 -4.58
CA THR A 129 18.86 16.33 -3.82
C THR A 129 18.46 15.99 -2.38
N ALA A 130 17.70 16.89 -1.74
CA ALA A 130 17.18 16.65 -0.39
C ALA A 130 16.13 15.52 -0.41
N HIS A 131 15.29 15.45 -1.45
CA HIS A 131 14.33 14.37 -1.64
C HIS A 131 15.00 13.01 -1.72
N SER A 132 15.98 12.84 -2.61
CA SER A 132 16.70 11.56 -2.78
C SER A 132 17.37 11.11 -1.46
N ARG A 133 18.01 12.03 -0.74
CA ARG A 133 18.62 11.72 0.56
C ARG A 133 17.59 11.32 1.60
N LEU A 134 16.49 12.07 1.70
CA LEU A 134 15.41 11.78 2.65
C LEU A 134 14.72 10.45 2.32
N LEU A 135 14.57 10.13 1.05
CA LEU A 135 14.00 8.88 0.57
C LEU A 135 14.82 7.66 1.04
N ASP A 136 16.13 7.65 0.78
CA ASP A 136 17.01 6.57 1.23
C ASP A 136 17.07 6.47 2.77
N LEU A 137 17.15 7.59 3.47
CA LEU A 137 17.17 7.65 4.93
C LEU A 137 15.87 7.10 5.54
N SER A 138 14.72 7.54 4.99
CA SER A 138 13.40 7.12 5.46
C SER A 138 13.18 5.63 5.23
N HIS A 139 13.51 5.13 4.03
CA HIS A 139 13.41 3.71 3.72
C HIS A 139 14.24 2.89 4.72
N THR A 140 15.52 3.25 4.91
CA THR A 140 16.40 2.52 5.82
C THR A 140 15.86 2.50 7.26
N LYS A 141 15.53 3.66 7.81
CA LYS A 141 15.11 3.77 9.22
C LYS A 141 13.74 3.18 9.49
N LEU A 142 12.79 3.35 8.58
CA LEU A 142 11.45 2.81 8.76
C LEU A 142 11.38 1.31 8.45
N ALA A 143 12.21 0.79 7.54
CA ALA A 143 12.35 -0.65 7.35
C ALA A 143 12.93 -1.33 8.61
N GLU A 144 13.99 -0.77 9.23
CA GLU A 144 14.53 -1.25 10.51
C GLU A 144 13.44 -1.37 11.59
N VAL A 145 12.56 -0.35 11.69
CA VAL A 145 11.45 -0.36 12.66
C VAL A 145 10.37 -1.38 12.29
N ALA A 146 9.98 -1.48 11.03
CA ALA A 146 8.95 -2.41 10.59
C ALA A 146 9.36 -3.88 10.77
N GLN A 147 10.63 -4.18 10.55
CA GLN A 147 11.20 -5.53 10.58
C GLN A 147 11.48 -6.06 11.99
N ASP A 148 11.70 -5.18 12.96
CA ASP A 148 12.06 -5.56 14.32
C ASP A 148 10.81 -5.85 15.19
N PRO A 149 10.55 -7.12 15.58
CA PRO A 149 9.39 -7.50 16.38
C PRO A 149 9.37 -6.92 17.80
N ALA A 150 10.48 -6.36 18.26
CA ALA A 150 10.56 -5.73 19.58
C ALA A 150 9.76 -4.41 19.65
N PHE A 151 9.48 -3.75 18.52
CA PHE A 151 8.63 -2.56 18.50
C PHE A 151 7.15 -2.90 18.59
N HIS A 152 6.38 -1.95 19.11
CA HIS A 152 4.92 -2.08 19.21
C HIS A 152 4.27 -2.32 17.83
N PRO A 153 3.27 -3.22 17.70
CA PRO A 153 2.62 -3.55 16.43
C PRO A 153 2.12 -2.33 15.63
N ALA A 154 1.51 -1.34 16.31
CA ALA A 154 1.04 -0.11 15.66
C ALA A 154 2.20 0.75 15.10
N VAL A 155 3.34 0.79 15.80
CA VAL A 155 4.57 1.47 15.35
C VAL A 155 5.10 0.79 14.10
N ARG A 156 5.23 -0.53 14.12
CA ARG A 156 5.66 -1.34 12.97
C ARG A 156 4.72 -1.19 11.77
N TYR A 157 3.41 -1.21 12.03
CA TYR A 157 2.39 -0.99 11.00
C TYR A 157 2.51 0.40 10.37
N ASN A 158 2.66 1.45 11.18
CA ASN A 158 2.87 2.80 10.65
C ASN A 158 4.16 2.91 9.83
N ALA A 159 5.23 2.26 10.27
CA ALA A 159 6.51 2.24 9.56
C ALA A 159 6.39 1.55 8.18
N ILE A 160 5.78 0.36 8.10
CA ILE A 160 5.62 -0.37 6.83
C ILE A 160 4.66 0.35 5.88
N LEU A 161 3.59 0.98 6.39
CA LEU A 161 2.72 1.83 5.58
C LEU A 161 3.49 3.01 5.00
N THR A 162 4.37 3.65 5.79
CA THR A 162 5.19 4.76 5.31
C THR A 162 6.16 4.29 4.23
N VAL A 163 6.83 3.14 4.42
CA VAL A 163 7.68 2.51 3.40
C VAL A 163 6.92 2.30 2.10
N GLY A 164 5.69 1.78 2.17
CA GLY A 164 4.81 1.58 1.01
C GLY A 164 4.37 2.87 0.29
N LEU A 165 4.46 4.03 0.96
CA LEU A 165 4.09 5.34 0.40
C LEU A 165 5.28 6.10 -0.20
N LEU A 166 6.51 5.66 0.01
CA LEU A 166 7.70 6.32 -0.52
C LEU A 166 7.70 6.31 -2.06
N ASN A 167 8.08 7.45 -2.64
CA ASN A 167 8.15 7.63 -4.09
C ASN A 167 9.57 7.99 -4.53
N GLU A 168 10.00 7.44 -5.65
CA GLU A 168 11.19 7.89 -6.36
C GLU A 168 10.93 9.22 -7.08
N ALA A 169 9.70 9.38 -7.62
CA ALA A 169 9.21 10.65 -8.14
C ALA A 169 7.85 10.97 -7.54
N GLU A 170 7.73 12.15 -6.96
CA GLU A 170 6.51 12.61 -6.31
C GLU A 170 5.46 13.09 -7.34
N PRO A 171 4.14 13.05 -7.00
CA PRO A 171 3.11 13.52 -7.90
C PRO A 171 3.25 15.01 -8.17
N ASN A 172 3.19 15.41 -9.44
CA ASN A 172 3.14 16.82 -9.79
C ASN A 172 1.72 17.37 -9.53
N ARG A 173 1.58 18.28 -8.56
CA ARG A 173 0.33 18.95 -8.21
C ARG A 173 0.09 20.26 -8.98
N GLY A 174 0.98 20.61 -9.94
CA GLY A 174 0.85 21.82 -10.76
C GLY A 174 -0.32 21.76 -11.74
N THR A 175 -0.58 22.88 -12.44
CA THR A 175 -1.67 23.04 -13.43
C THR A 175 -1.42 22.34 -14.76
N GLY A 176 -0.36 21.55 -14.87
CA GLY A 176 0.02 20.80 -16.08
C GLY A 176 -0.48 19.35 -16.09
N ILE A 177 0.19 18.52 -16.88
CA ILE A 177 -0.07 17.08 -16.96
C ILE A 177 0.15 16.49 -15.57
N LYS A 178 -0.87 15.83 -15.01
CA LYS A 178 -0.76 15.13 -13.73
C LYS A 178 0.24 13.99 -13.86
N GLN A 179 1.41 14.14 -13.25
CA GLN A 179 2.36 13.05 -13.12
C GLN A 179 1.89 12.14 -12.00
N MET A 180 1.72 10.85 -12.32
CA MET A 180 1.48 9.82 -11.30
C MET A 180 2.76 9.65 -10.46
N PRO A 181 2.62 9.44 -9.13
CA PRO A 181 3.77 9.16 -8.29
C PRO A 181 4.46 7.88 -8.76
N GLU A 182 5.78 7.85 -8.78
CA GLU A 182 6.56 6.64 -9.04
C GLU A 182 6.98 6.02 -7.70
N PRO A 183 6.42 4.87 -7.30
CA PRO A 183 6.81 4.21 -6.06
C PRO A 183 8.30 3.87 -6.03
N TYR A 184 8.90 3.97 -4.85
CA TYR A 184 10.31 3.65 -4.66
C TYR A 184 10.55 2.14 -4.75
N ILE A 185 11.22 1.68 -5.79
CA ILE A 185 11.34 0.24 -6.09
C ILE A 185 12.06 -0.56 -5.00
N LYS A 186 12.99 0.04 -4.26
CA LYS A 186 13.64 -0.63 -3.13
C LYS A 186 12.66 -0.94 -2.00
N ALA A 187 11.61 -0.13 -1.85
CA ALA A 187 10.56 -0.39 -0.87
C ALA A 187 9.81 -1.69 -1.18
N LEU A 188 9.62 -2.05 -2.45
CA LEU A 188 8.95 -3.29 -2.84
C LEU A 188 9.66 -4.54 -2.30
N VAL A 189 11.00 -4.53 -2.22
CA VAL A 189 11.76 -5.63 -1.62
C VAL A 189 11.37 -5.82 -0.16
N THR A 190 11.44 -4.74 0.63
CA THR A 190 11.06 -4.77 2.06
C THR A 190 9.61 -5.20 2.26
N LEU A 191 8.70 -4.68 1.41
CA LEU A 191 7.27 -5.04 1.48
C LEU A 191 7.05 -6.53 1.20
N LEU A 192 7.71 -7.10 0.20
CA LEU A 192 7.61 -8.53 -0.11
C LEU A 192 8.23 -9.41 0.99
N GLU A 193 9.35 -9.00 1.56
CA GLU A 193 9.96 -9.70 2.70
C GLU A 193 9.01 -9.77 3.90
N GLU A 194 8.40 -8.63 4.28
CA GLU A 194 7.48 -8.57 5.42
C GLU A 194 6.14 -9.26 5.13
N LEU A 195 5.67 -9.27 3.89
CA LEU A 195 4.47 -10.00 3.48
C LEU A 195 4.66 -11.52 3.58
N LYS A 196 5.81 -12.02 3.17
CA LYS A 196 6.16 -13.45 3.15
C LYS A 196 6.57 -14.01 4.51
N LYS A 197 7.05 -13.16 5.42
CA LYS A 197 7.66 -13.58 6.68
C LYS A 197 6.70 -14.43 7.52
N PRO A 198 7.02 -15.71 7.77
CA PRO A 198 6.19 -16.58 8.59
C PRO A 198 6.04 -16.02 10.02
N GLY A 199 4.83 -16.08 10.56
CA GLY A 199 4.56 -15.60 11.93
C GLY A 199 4.69 -14.09 12.13
N ASN A 200 4.82 -13.30 11.05
CA ASN A 200 4.84 -11.84 11.17
C ASN A 200 3.50 -11.32 11.72
N ASN A 201 3.56 -10.16 12.36
CA ASN A 201 2.37 -9.48 12.87
C ASN A 201 1.40 -9.17 11.71
N GLU A 202 0.11 -9.47 11.91
CA GLU A 202 -0.92 -9.32 10.87
C GLU A 202 -1.05 -7.88 10.36
N ALA A 203 -0.95 -6.89 11.25
CA ALA A 203 -1.02 -5.50 10.82
C ALA A 203 0.16 -5.14 9.89
N VAL A 204 1.36 -5.63 10.19
CA VAL A 204 2.55 -5.43 9.32
C VAL A 204 2.34 -6.10 7.97
N ARG A 205 1.81 -7.34 7.93
CA ARG A 205 1.49 -8.04 6.68
C ARG A 205 0.44 -7.30 5.85
N VAL A 206 -0.59 -6.78 6.49
CA VAL A 206 -1.61 -5.93 5.83
C VAL A 206 -0.98 -4.68 5.24
N GLY A 207 -0.14 -3.96 6.01
CA GLY A 207 0.57 -2.78 5.52
C GLY A 207 1.48 -3.09 4.32
N ALA A 208 2.18 -4.21 4.39
CA ALA A 208 3.02 -4.69 3.29
C ALA A 208 2.19 -5.02 2.04
N LEU A 209 1.06 -5.72 2.19
CA LEU A 209 0.15 -6.02 1.08
C LEU A 209 -0.38 -4.76 0.39
N LEU A 210 -0.77 -3.75 1.16
CA LEU A 210 -1.21 -2.45 0.61
C LEU A 210 -0.10 -1.76 -0.20
N GLY A 211 1.13 -1.81 0.29
CA GLY A 211 2.28 -1.28 -0.43
C GLY A 211 2.58 -2.06 -1.73
N VAL A 212 2.54 -3.40 -1.69
CA VAL A 212 2.71 -4.25 -2.89
C VAL A 212 1.62 -3.95 -3.91
N THR A 213 0.35 -3.85 -3.49
CA THR A 213 -0.77 -3.49 -4.38
C THR A 213 -0.52 -2.18 -5.08
N ARG A 214 -0.11 -1.14 -4.35
CA ARG A 214 0.22 0.19 -4.91
C ARG A 214 1.32 0.12 -5.98
N HIS A 215 2.35 -0.71 -5.78
CA HIS A 215 3.40 -0.89 -6.78
C HIS A 215 2.88 -1.56 -8.06
N LEU A 216 2.01 -2.56 -7.92
CA LEU A 216 1.38 -3.24 -9.05
C LEU A 216 0.42 -2.32 -9.81
N GLU A 217 -0.38 -1.50 -9.11
CA GLU A 217 -1.24 -0.47 -9.71
C GLU A 217 -0.43 0.53 -10.54
N TRP A 218 0.68 1.01 -9.99
CA TRP A 218 1.59 1.90 -10.71
C TRP A 218 2.19 1.23 -11.94
N ASP A 219 2.68 0.00 -11.81
CA ASP A 219 3.24 -0.76 -12.94
C ASP A 219 2.21 -0.93 -14.07
N ASN A 220 0.97 -1.24 -13.68
CA ASN A 220 -0.14 -1.38 -14.61
C ASN A 220 -0.54 -0.05 -15.29
N SER A 221 -0.40 1.09 -14.60
CA SER A 221 -0.70 2.41 -15.16
C SER A 221 0.27 2.87 -16.25
N LYS A 222 1.40 2.20 -16.43
CA LYS A 222 2.43 2.57 -17.39
C LYS A 222 2.10 2.05 -18.80
N PRO A 223 2.29 2.87 -19.85
CA PRO A 223 2.13 2.40 -21.21
C PRO A 223 3.04 1.20 -21.51
N VAL A 224 2.56 0.28 -22.33
CA VAL A 224 3.38 -0.83 -22.82
C VAL A 224 4.62 -0.29 -23.53
N GLY A 225 5.80 -0.76 -23.12
CA GLY A 225 7.08 -0.26 -23.67
C GLY A 225 7.67 0.95 -22.94
N SER A 226 7.03 1.48 -21.89
CA SER A 226 7.65 2.48 -21.02
C SER A 226 8.84 1.88 -20.26
N GLY A 227 9.96 2.64 -20.18
CA GLY A 227 11.24 2.12 -19.69
C GLY A 227 11.28 1.72 -18.21
N LYS A 228 10.48 2.35 -17.36
CA LYS A 228 10.45 2.04 -15.91
C LYS A 228 9.25 1.17 -15.59
N ARG A 229 9.53 -0.04 -15.15
CA ARG A 229 8.54 -1.03 -14.65
C ARG A 229 9.14 -1.81 -13.48
N ILE A 230 8.28 -2.51 -12.75
CA ILE A 230 8.74 -3.49 -11.78
C ILE A 230 9.59 -4.55 -12.50
N PRO A 231 10.81 -4.85 -12.01
CA PRO A 231 11.62 -5.92 -12.57
C PRO A 231 10.84 -7.25 -12.63
N PRO A 232 10.90 -8.02 -13.75
CA PRO A 232 10.11 -9.23 -13.91
C PRO A 232 10.25 -10.25 -12.76
N ALA A 233 11.44 -10.40 -12.21
CA ALA A 233 11.67 -11.29 -11.06
C ALA A 233 10.88 -10.85 -9.82
N MET A 234 10.87 -9.56 -9.49
CA MET A 234 10.11 -9.02 -8.36
C MET A 234 8.60 -9.10 -8.59
N ARG A 235 8.16 -8.86 -9.82
CA ARG A 235 6.76 -9.00 -10.20
C ARG A 235 6.28 -10.44 -10.06
N ASN A 236 7.05 -11.41 -10.56
CA ASN A 236 6.74 -12.84 -10.44
C ASN A 236 6.73 -13.29 -8.97
N ASP A 237 7.63 -12.77 -8.17
CA ASP A 237 7.72 -13.02 -6.75
C ASP A 237 6.48 -12.49 -6.00
N ALA A 238 6.03 -11.27 -6.34
CA ALA A 238 4.78 -10.71 -5.82
C ALA A 238 3.56 -11.57 -6.21
N ILE A 239 3.46 -11.97 -7.48
CA ILE A 239 2.38 -12.82 -8.00
C ILE A 239 2.33 -14.17 -7.26
N ALA A 240 3.49 -14.81 -7.06
CA ALA A 240 3.57 -16.08 -6.35
C ALA A 240 3.06 -15.97 -4.90
N GLU A 241 3.48 -14.94 -4.17
CA GLU A 241 3.03 -14.71 -2.80
C GLU A 241 1.54 -14.38 -2.72
N LEU A 242 1.06 -13.48 -3.58
CA LEU A 242 -0.35 -13.12 -3.63
C LEU A 242 -1.23 -14.34 -3.96
N THR A 243 -0.80 -15.19 -4.89
CA THR A 243 -1.48 -16.45 -5.23
C THR A 243 -1.51 -17.41 -4.04
N SER A 244 -0.41 -17.50 -3.30
CA SER A 244 -0.33 -18.28 -2.06
C SER A 244 -1.36 -17.79 -1.03
N ILE A 245 -1.46 -16.47 -0.83
CA ILE A 245 -2.43 -15.87 0.09
C ILE A 245 -3.87 -16.16 -0.35
N VAL A 246 -4.19 -16.02 -1.63
CA VAL A 246 -5.54 -16.31 -2.16
C VAL A 246 -5.93 -17.77 -1.93
N ASN A 247 -5.00 -18.71 -2.09
CA ASN A 247 -5.26 -20.13 -1.93
C ASN A 247 -5.27 -20.60 -0.47
N ALA A 248 -4.83 -19.78 0.47
CA ALA A 248 -4.80 -20.11 1.90
C ALA A 248 -6.23 -20.01 2.50
N LYS A 249 -7.05 -21.06 2.35
CA LYS A 249 -8.43 -21.10 2.84
C LYS A 249 -8.54 -21.13 4.36
N VAL A 250 -7.61 -21.81 5.03
CA VAL A 250 -7.61 -21.96 6.48
C VAL A 250 -6.77 -20.86 7.13
N PRO A 251 -7.33 -20.10 8.08
CA PRO A 251 -6.58 -19.09 8.80
C PRO A 251 -5.52 -19.72 9.71
N PRO A 252 -4.33 -19.13 9.86
CA PRO A 252 -3.39 -19.52 10.88
C PRO A 252 -3.95 -19.22 12.28
N ALA A 253 -3.34 -19.81 13.31
CA ALA A 253 -3.72 -19.57 14.69
C ALA A 253 -3.73 -18.06 15.01
N GLY A 254 -4.80 -17.60 15.68
CA GLY A 254 -4.99 -16.19 16.05
C GLY A 254 -5.64 -15.30 14.99
N ARG A 255 -5.87 -15.79 13.76
CA ARG A 255 -6.62 -15.04 12.74
C ARG A 255 -8.05 -15.57 12.61
N SER A 256 -9.04 -14.67 12.58
CA SER A 256 -10.42 -15.07 12.30
C SER A 256 -10.63 -15.46 10.82
N MET A 257 -11.72 -16.19 10.53
CA MET A 257 -12.13 -16.51 9.15
C MET A 257 -12.41 -15.25 8.32
N GLU A 258 -13.03 -14.23 8.94
CA GLU A 258 -13.31 -12.95 8.30
C GLU A 258 -12.02 -12.22 7.94
N GLY A 259 -11.04 -12.21 8.86
CA GLY A 259 -9.71 -11.64 8.62
C GLY A 259 -8.97 -12.36 7.49
N GLN A 260 -9.06 -13.70 7.45
CA GLN A 260 -8.49 -14.49 6.37
C GLN A 260 -9.18 -14.18 5.02
N THR A 261 -10.50 -14.13 5.01
CA THR A 261 -11.28 -13.79 3.81
C THR A 261 -10.94 -12.38 3.31
N TRP A 262 -10.81 -11.42 4.22
CA TRP A 262 -10.40 -10.05 3.87
C TRP A 262 -9.02 -10.04 3.22
N LEU A 263 -8.04 -10.74 3.79
CA LEU A 263 -6.67 -10.80 3.25
C LEU A 263 -6.64 -11.45 1.86
N ARG A 264 -7.39 -12.56 1.68
CA ARG A 264 -7.54 -13.24 0.39
C ARG A 264 -8.16 -12.33 -0.67
N ARG A 265 -9.19 -11.56 -0.32
CA ARG A 265 -9.81 -10.57 -1.21
C ARG A 265 -8.82 -9.51 -1.64
N ARG A 266 -8.07 -8.91 -0.70
CA ARG A 266 -7.06 -7.91 -1.02
C ARG A 266 -5.92 -8.45 -1.88
N ALA A 267 -5.49 -9.68 -1.64
CA ALA A 267 -4.50 -10.34 -2.49
C ALA A 267 -5.05 -10.61 -3.91
N LEU A 268 -6.33 -10.95 -4.04
CA LEU A 268 -6.97 -11.16 -5.34
C LEU A 268 -7.11 -9.86 -6.13
N GLU A 269 -7.47 -8.76 -5.48
CA GLU A 269 -7.48 -7.41 -6.07
C GLU A 269 -6.07 -7.01 -6.56
N ALA A 270 -5.03 -7.28 -5.76
CA ALA A 270 -3.65 -7.03 -6.13
C ALA A 270 -3.17 -7.88 -7.33
N LEU A 271 -3.59 -9.15 -7.40
CA LEU A 271 -3.37 -9.99 -8.58
C LEU A 271 -4.09 -9.44 -9.81
N GLY A 272 -5.30 -8.90 -9.65
CA GLY A 272 -6.01 -8.19 -10.71
C GLY A 272 -5.18 -7.05 -11.28
N GLN A 273 -4.52 -6.26 -10.44
CA GLN A 273 -3.59 -5.21 -10.90
C GLN A 273 -2.38 -5.81 -11.64
N ALA A 274 -1.82 -6.90 -11.13
CA ALA A 274 -0.69 -7.55 -11.80
C ALA A 274 -1.03 -8.07 -13.20
N TYR A 275 -2.25 -8.54 -13.42
CA TYR A 275 -2.70 -9.15 -14.67
C TYR A 275 -3.61 -8.26 -15.54
N ALA A 276 -3.84 -7.01 -15.16
CA ALA A 276 -4.84 -6.15 -15.80
C ALA A 276 -4.61 -5.96 -17.30
N LEU A 277 -3.35 -5.85 -17.75
CA LEU A 277 -2.98 -5.66 -19.16
C LEU A 277 -2.85 -6.97 -19.95
N LYS A 278 -2.71 -8.10 -19.28
CA LYS A 278 -2.58 -9.40 -19.91
C LYS A 278 -2.85 -10.51 -18.90
N VAL A 279 -4.03 -11.06 -18.97
CA VAL A 279 -4.40 -12.24 -18.17
C VAL A 279 -3.65 -13.48 -18.70
N GLU A 280 -3.09 -14.25 -17.76
CA GLU A 280 -2.57 -15.58 -18.05
C GLU A 280 -3.67 -16.64 -17.81
N PRO A 281 -3.66 -17.77 -18.58
CA PRO A 281 -4.69 -18.80 -18.46
C PRO A 281 -4.91 -19.34 -17.06
N ASP A 282 -3.85 -19.46 -16.26
CA ASP A 282 -3.95 -19.98 -14.90
C ASP A 282 -4.61 -18.99 -13.93
N PHE A 283 -4.42 -17.69 -14.14
CA PHE A 283 -5.15 -16.69 -13.37
C PHE A 283 -6.64 -16.67 -13.74
N ALA A 284 -6.96 -16.78 -15.03
CA ALA A 284 -8.35 -16.91 -15.47
C ALA A 284 -9.04 -18.14 -14.87
N LYS A 285 -8.34 -19.29 -14.81
CA LYS A 285 -8.84 -20.51 -14.14
C LYS A 285 -9.04 -20.29 -12.64
N LEU A 286 -8.09 -19.61 -11.96
CA LEU A 286 -8.22 -19.28 -10.54
C LEU A 286 -9.47 -18.44 -10.26
N LEU A 287 -9.70 -17.38 -11.03
CA LEU A 287 -10.91 -16.55 -10.91
C LEU A 287 -12.17 -17.40 -11.11
N SER A 288 -12.20 -18.20 -12.19
CA SER A 288 -13.34 -19.08 -12.51
C SER A 288 -13.61 -20.09 -11.38
N SER A 289 -12.57 -20.68 -10.80
CA SER A 289 -12.70 -21.65 -9.71
C SER A 289 -13.28 -21.01 -8.45
N ILE A 290 -12.85 -19.77 -8.11
CA ILE A 290 -13.36 -19.05 -6.93
C ILE A 290 -14.84 -18.68 -7.14
N ILE A 291 -15.21 -18.20 -8.33
CA ILE A 291 -16.60 -17.81 -8.64
C ILE A 291 -17.55 -19.01 -8.54
N GLY A 292 -17.13 -20.19 -9.05
CA GLY A 292 -17.93 -21.40 -9.07
C GLY A 292 -17.91 -22.25 -7.80
N ASP A 293 -17.08 -21.93 -6.82
CA ASP A 293 -16.99 -22.70 -5.56
C ASP A 293 -17.95 -22.14 -4.51
N ASP A 294 -19.08 -22.84 -4.30
CA ASP A 294 -20.09 -22.45 -3.30
C ASP A 294 -19.59 -22.52 -1.85
N ALA A 295 -18.48 -23.21 -1.60
CA ALA A 295 -17.83 -23.22 -0.29
C ALA A 295 -17.00 -21.97 -0.01
N GLU A 296 -16.69 -21.16 -1.02
CA GLU A 296 -16.00 -19.89 -0.84
C GLU A 296 -16.93 -18.78 -0.34
N PRO A 297 -16.46 -17.89 0.54
CA PRO A 297 -17.25 -16.76 1.01
C PRO A 297 -17.78 -15.91 -0.14
N ILE A 298 -19.07 -15.53 -0.08
CA ILE A 298 -19.72 -14.73 -1.12
C ILE A 298 -18.93 -13.46 -1.46
N SER A 299 -18.36 -12.80 -0.46
CA SER A 299 -17.55 -11.58 -0.65
C SER A 299 -16.28 -11.84 -1.48
N LEU A 300 -15.65 -13.02 -1.36
CA LEU A 300 -14.49 -13.38 -2.17
C LEU A 300 -14.93 -13.75 -3.61
N ARG A 301 -16.04 -14.46 -3.77
CA ARG A 301 -16.62 -14.79 -5.08
C ARG A 301 -17.00 -13.52 -5.87
N CYS A 302 -17.62 -12.53 -5.19
CA CYS A 302 -17.92 -11.22 -5.78
C CYS A 302 -16.63 -10.45 -6.17
N THR A 303 -15.59 -10.49 -5.32
CA THR A 303 -14.29 -9.89 -5.66
C THR A 303 -13.66 -10.56 -6.89
N ALA A 304 -13.73 -11.89 -7.00
CA ALA A 304 -13.24 -12.60 -8.18
C ALA A 304 -13.99 -12.22 -9.46
N ALA A 305 -15.30 -12.05 -9.37
CA ALA A 305 -16.13 -11.59 -10.49
C ALA A 305 -15.77 -10.15 -10.92
N ASP A 306 -15.58 -9.26 -9.96
CA ASP A 306 -15.15 -7.88 -10.22
C ASP A 306 -13.77 -7.82 -10.88
N VAL A 307 -12.79 -8.54 -10.35
CA VAL A 307 -11.44 -8.65 -10.95
C VAL A 307 -11.53 -9.23 -12.36
N MET A 308 -12.35 -10.28 -12.57
CA MET A 308 -12.55 -10.88 -13.89
C MET A 308 -13.07 -9.88 -14.93
N ALA A 309 -13.91 -8.94 -14.50
CA ALA A 309 -14.47 -7.92 -15.38
C ALA A 309 -13.48 -6.81 -15.77
N HIS A 310 -12.41 -6.64 -15.00
CA HIS A 310 -11.46 -5.53 -15.18
C HIS A 310 -10.12 -5.93 -15.80
N VAL A 311 -9.89 -7.21 -16.08
CA VAL A 311 -8.67 -7.69 -16.72
C VAL A 311 -8.84 -7.88 -18.22
N GLU A 312 -7.77 -7.66 -19.00
CA GLU A 312 -7.78 -7.87 -20.45
C GLU A 312 -7.48 -9.32 -20.81
N TYR A 313 -8.39 -9.97 -21.53
CA TYR A 313 -8.24 -11.35 -21.98
C TYR A 313 -7.69 -11.41 -23.40
N PRO A 314 -6.51 -11.97 -23.65
CA PRO A 314 -6.13 -12.39 -24.98
C PRO A 314 -7.06 -13.54 -25.43
N ALA A 315 -7.33 -13.64 -26.73
CA ALA A 315 -8.28 -14.63 -27.28
C ALA A 315 -8.02 -16.08 -26.80
N ALA A 316 -6.75 -16.43 -26.57
CA ALA A 316 -6.36 -17.76 -26.09
C ALA A 316 -6.61 -17.99 -24.59
N ALA A 317 -6.88 -16.94 -23.81
CA ALA A 317 -7.11 -17.01 -22.36
C ALA A 317 -8.56 -16.72 -21.97
N LEU A 318 -9.47 -16.59 -22.96
CA LEU A 318 -10.90 -16.39 -22.68
C LEU A 318 -11.44 -17.58 -21.90
N PRO A 319 -12.08 -17.36 -20.74
CA PRO A 319 -12.78 -18.43 -20.03
C PRO A 319 -13.95 -18.94 -20.89
N PRO A 320 -14.42 -20.16 -20.68
CA PRO A 320 -15.58 -20.69 -21.38
C PRO A 320 -16.81 -19.84 -21.03
N ILE A 321 -17.32 -19.06 -22.01
CA ILE A 321 -18.31 -17.99 -21.80
C ILE A 321 -19.61 -18.55 -21.22
N SER A 322 -20.11 -19.67 -21.72
CA SER A 322 -21.42 -20.19 -21.30
C SER A 322 -21.46 -20.70 -19.84
N PRO A 323 -20.52 -21.55 -19.37
CA PRO A 323 -20.45 -21.91 -17.95
C PRO A 323 -20.23 -20.69 -17.06
N MET A 324 -19.36 -19.78 -17.47
CA MET A 324 -19.04 -18.60 -16.68
C MET A 324 -20.22 -17.64 -16.53
N ALA A 325 -20.99 -17.41 -17.61
CA ALA A 325 -22.20 -16.59 -17.56
C ALA A 325 -23.26 -17.19 -16.62
N LYS A 326 -23.34 -18.52 -16.57
CA LYS A 326 -24.25 -19.25 -15.66
C LYS A 326 -23.82 -19.02 -14.20
N GLU A 327 -22.52 -19.21 -13.89
CA GLU A 327 -22.01 -19.03 -12.53
C GLU A 327 -22.12 -17.55 -12.04
N LEU A 328 -21.84 -16.59 -12.90
CA LEU A 328 -22.04 -15.16 -12.60
C LEU A 328 -23.53 -14.84 -12.39
N GLY A 329 -24.43 -15.44 -13.15
CA GLY A 329 -25.89 -15.31 -12.97
C GLY A 329 -26.34 -15.85 -11.62
N TYR A 330 -25.90 -17.04 -11.23
CA TYR A 330 -26.18 -17.60 -9.90
C TYR A 330 -25.60 -16.76 -8.78
N LEU A 331 -24.36 -16.30 -8.91
CA LEU A 331 -23.72 -15.43 -7.93
C LEU A 331 -24.50 -14.12 -7.74
N ALA A 332 -24.96 -13.50 -8.83
CA ALA A 332 -25.76 -12.28 -8.78
C ALA A 332 -27.10 -12.52 -8.06
N LEU A 333 -27.81 -13.61 -8.38
CA LEU A 333 -29.06 -13.98 -7.70
C LEU A 333 -28.82 -14.23 -6.20
N PHE A 334 -27.76 -14.94 -5.86
CA PHE A 334 -27.43 -15.24 -4.46
C PHE A 334 -27.04 -13.99 -3.66
N ALA A 335 -26.35 -13.04 -4.29
CA ALA A 335 -25.93 -11.79 -3.63
C ALA A 335 -27.09 -10.79 -3.42
N CYS A 336 -28.22 -10.95 -4.14
CA CYS A 336 -29.40 -10.10 -4.04
C CYS A 336 -30.46 -10.64 -3.05
N ASN A 337 -30.35 -11.88 -2.60
CA ASN A 337 -31.22 -12.50 -1.61
C ASN A 337 -30.59 -12.49 -0.21
#